data_20732b6a74728be05af844b3a92b45d1
#
_entry.id   20732b6a74728be05af844b3a92b45d1
#
_cell.length_a   1.000
_cell.length_b   1.000
_cell.length_c   1.000
_cell.angle_alpha   90.00
_cell.angle_beta   90.00
_cell.angle_gamma   90.00
#
_symmetry.space_group_name_H-M   'P 1'
#
loop_
_entity.id
_entity.type
_entity.pdbx_description
1 polymer ?
#
loop_
_entity_poly.entity_id
_entity_poly.type
_entity_poly.pdbx_seq_one_letter_code
_entity_poly.pdbx_strand_id
1 'polypeptide(L)'
;MTKHATQNLSPCESLPLSRRTFLREAGALGGTALLNSRAAGGPAAEPNGQDVLPRRTLGRTGVKVSVLGLGTAPCGQSHAVDTPTVTAIVRTALDAGINFIDTARIYGNAEEGIGKALAGRRDKIFLTTKVWADDAEGARKSLEKSLRTLRTDHVDLVYLHSMGNRKADRAWQADGALTYLLRQKETGKTRFVGISGHSRVETFVPVIETGRIDVVMCAMNFVDRHTYGFEQKVLPVARKQKMGIACMKVFGGIRGGFSKYGGPNPGSQLDPRYLRQAVRYALGLPGVATLVIGPHTVDQLQHNIRMAQDDRPLTKSEQNELDHLGRQLATQWGPRFGPVV
;
A
#
# COMPACT_ATOMS: atom_id res chain seq x y z
N MET A 1 62.06 -22.08 -27.89
CA MET A 1 61.96 -21.69 -29.30
C MET A 1 60.62 -20.96 -29.42
N THR A 2 60.69 -19.80 -29.59
CA THR A 2 60.38 -18.54 -30.30
C THR A 2 59.13 -17.88 -29.68
N LYS A 3 59.24 -16.81 -28.94
CA LYS A 3 59.49 -15.33 -29.15
C LYS A 3 58.44 -14.64 -30.03
N HIS A 4 57.98 -13.54 -29.44
CA HIS A 4 57.48 -12.26 -30.01
C HIS A 4 55.95 -12.12 -30.03
N ALA A 5 55.34 -10.96 -29.73
CA ALA A 5 55.83 -9.65 -29.33
C ALA A 5 54.64 -8.86 -28.75
N THR A 6 55.00 -7.97 -27.85
CA THR A 6 54.23 -6.84 -27.28
C THR A 6 53.82 -5.83 -28.35
N GLN A 7 52.61 -5.27 -28.23
CA GLN A 7 52.41 -3.85 -28.56
C GLN A 7 51.41 -3.20 -27.61
N ASN A 8 51.93 -2.23 -26.87
CA ASN A 8 51.21 -1.19 -26.11
C ASN A 8 50.52 -0.20 -27.06
N LEU A 9 49.31 0.20 -26.72
CA LEU A 9 48.83 1.55 -27.05
C LEU A 9 48.06 2.10 -25.87
N SER A 10 48.51 3.27 -25.42
CA SER A 10 48.01 4.08 -24.30
C SER A 10 46.74 4.82 -24.59
N PRO A 11 46.16 5.51 -23.58
CA PRO A 11 44.75 5.84 -23.49
C PRO A 11 44.42 7.19 -24.10
N CYS A 12 43.18 7.35 -24.54
CA CYS A 12 42.64 8.67 -24.92
C CYS A 12 41.63 9.11 -23.84
N GLU A 13 42.03 10.13 -23.11
CA GLU A 13 41.20 10.93 -22.20
C GLU A 13 40.13 11.67 -22.99
N SER A 14 38.89 11.67 -22.50
CA SER A 14 37.91 12.69 -22.86
C SER A 14 37.14 13.14 -21.65
N LEU A 15 37.28 14.41 -21.33
CA LEU A 15 36.70 15.20 -20.26
C LEU A 15 35.19 15.36 -20.39
N PRO A 16 34.46 15.62 -19.29
CA PRO A 16 32.99 15.76 -19.29
C PRO A 16 32.58 17.16 -19.73
N LEU A 17 31.67 17.25 -20.70
CA LEU A 17 31.01 18.51 -21.10
C LEU A 17 29.86 18.83 -20.14
N SER A 18 30.01 19.97 -19.49
CA SER A 18 29.07 20.65 -18.59
C SER A 18 27.81 21.11 -19.36
N ARG A 19 26.65 20.82 -18.78
CA ARG A 19 25.36 21.39 -19.19
C ARG A 19 25.21 22.82 -18.71
N ARG A 20 25.80 23.77 -19.41
CA ARG A 20 25.46 25.19 -19.35
C ARG A 20 26.08 25.92 -20.55
N THR A 21 25.27 26.11 -21.62
CA THR A 21 25.37 27.26 -22.56
C THR A 21 24.56 26.89 -23.81
N PHE A 22 23.25 27.15 -23.80
CA PHE A 22 22.49 27.31 -25.05
C PHE A 22 21.24 28.16 -24.73
N LEU A 23 21.45 29.44 -24.54
CA LEU A 23 20.43 30.47 -24.65
C LEU A 23 21.16 31.79 -24.90
N ARG A 24 21.24 32.19 -26.19
CA ARG A 24 21.20 33.57 -26.66
C ARG A 24 21.34 33.60 -28.18
N GLU A 25 20.53 34.46 -28.74
CA GLU A 25 20.55 34.99 -30.11
C GLU A 25 19.72 34.26 -31.18
N ALA A 26 18.54 34.82 -31.41
CA ALA A 26 18.13 35.31 -32.72
C ALA A 26 16.85 36.13 -32.56
N GLY A 27 16.98 37.43 -32.77
CA GLY A 27 15.90 38.39 -32.80
C GLY A 27 15.25 38.52 -34.15
N ALA A 28 14.03 39.01 -34.10
CA ALA A 28 13.29 39.87 -35.01
C ALA A 28 13.33 39.61 -36.53
N LEU A 29 12.15 39.43 -37.13
CA LEU A 29 11.57 40.21 -38.19
C LEU A 29 10.20 39.62 -38.66
N GLY A 30 9.16 40.45 -38.56
CA GLY A 30 8.25 40.82 -39.65
C GLY A 30 7.05 39.90 -40.00
N GLY A 31 5.87 40.23 -39.49
CA GLY A 31 4.66 40.55 -40.29
C GLY A 31 3.92 39.45 -41.00
N THR A 32 2.72 39.16 -40.57
CA THR A 32 1.43 39.41 -41.26
C THR A 32 0.29 38.62 -40.59
N ALA A 33 -0.76 39.34 -40.30
CA ALA A 33 -1.99 38.82 -39.66
C ALA A 33 -2.75 37.82 -40.57
N LEU A 34 -3.13 36.68 -39.99
CA LEU A 34 -4.24 35.89 -40.45
C LEU A 34 -5.11 35.56 -39.23
N LEU A 35 -6.28 36.19 -39.22
CA LEU A 35 -7.38 35.94 -38.30
C LEU A 35 -7.85 34.49 -38.42
N ASN A 36 -7.54 33.65 -37.45
CA ASN A 36 -8.22 32.38 -37.22
C ASN A 36 -8.86 32.44 -35.82
N SER A 37 -10.19 32.44 -35.82
CA SER A 37 -11.08 32.32 -34.69
C SER A 37 -10.73 31.08 -33.87
N ARG A 38 -9.97 31.26 -32.79
CA ARG A 38 -9.83 30.24 -31.72
C ARG A 38 -11.06 30.36 -30.83
N ALA A 39 -11.87 29.30 -30.81
CA ALA A 39 -12.79 29.05 -29.74
C ALA A 39 -12.02 29.13 -28.39
N ALA A 40 -12.41 30.05 -27.55
CA ALA A 40 -11.87 30.20 -26.20
C ALA A 40 -12.28 28.97 -25.38
N GLY A 41 -11.37 27.99 -25.28
CA GLY A 41 -11.41 27.02 -24.18
C GLY A 41 -11.10 27.78 -22.91
N GLY A 42 -12.11 28.00 -22.07
CA GLY A 42 -11.90 28.55 -20.74
C GLY A 42 -10.89 27.71 -19.95
N PRO A 43 -10.18 28.30 -18.97
CA PRO A 43 -9.28 27.53 -18.13
C PRO A 43 -10.04 26.37 -17.50
N ALA A 44 -9.47 25.17 -17.59
CA ALA A 44 -9.99 24.01 -16.88
C ALA A 44 -10.18 24.42 -15.41
N ALA A 45 -11.41 24.27 -14.88
CA ALA A 45 -11.71 24.58 -13.52
C ALA A 45 -10.71 23.85 -12.63
N GLU A 46 -10.01 24.59 -11.77
CA GLU A 46 -9.21 23.98 -10.71
C GLU A 46 -10.13 23.07 -9.89
N PRO A 47 -9.70 21.84 -9.52
CA PRO A 47 -10.56 20.95 -8.76
C PRO A 47 -10.94 21.66 -7.46
N ASN A 48 -12.23 21.81 -7.22
CA ASN A 48 -12.76 22.32 -5.98
C ASN A 48 -12.11 21.57 -4.82
N GLY A 49 -11.57 22.27 -3.81
CA GLY A 49 -10.76 21.71 -2.72
C GLY A 49 -11.42 20.59 -1.89
N GLN A 50 -12.62 20.14 -2.27
CA GLN A 50 -13.35 18.99 -1.70
C GLN A 50 -13.07 17.65 -2.40
N ASP A 51 -12.41 17.64 -3.57
CA ASP A 51 -12.17 16.42 -4.35
C ASP A 51 -10.83 15.72 -4.04
N VAL A 52 -9.98 16.33 -3.24
CA VAL A 52 -8.66 15.77 -2.93
C VAL A 52 -8.73 14.91 -1.67
N LEU A 53 -8.29 13.64 -1.78
CA LEU A 53 -8.17 12.76 -0.61
C LEU A 53 -7.20 13.35 0.43
N PRO A 54 -7.60 13.47 1.70
CA PRO A 54 -6.71 13.90 2.78
C PRO A 54 -5.46 13.02 2.86
N ARG A 55 -4.35 13.58 3.35
CA ARG A 55 -3.10 12.85 3.56
C ARG A 55 -2.67 12.93 5.01
N ARG A 56 -2.11 11.84 5.53
CA ARG A 56 -1.54 11.74 6.88
C ARG A 56 -0.10 11.23 6.83
N THR A 57 0.71 11.63 7.80
CA THR A 57 2.07 11.11 7.93
C THR A 57 2.05 9.68 8.42
N LEU A 58 2.72 8.78 7.72
CA LEU A 58 2.85 7.36 8.07
C LEU A 58 3.89 7.18 9.19
N GLY A 59 3.55 7.61 10.40
CA GLY A 59 4.40 7.54 11.58
C GLY A 59 5.81 8.07 11.34
N ARG A 60 6.82 7.42 11.94
CA ARG A 60 8.23 7.81 11.84
C ARG A 60 8.85 7.67 10.44
N THR A 61 8.15 7.11 9.46
CA THR A 61 8.62 7.11 8.07
C THR A 61 8.71 8.52 7.49
N GLY A 62 7.96 9.48 8.05
CA GLY A 62 7.88 10.86 7.59
C GLY A 62 7.11 11.02 6.26
N VAL A 63 6.69 9.93 5.62
CA VAL A 63 6.02 9.97 4.31
C VAL A 63 4.55 10.32 4.47
N LYS A 64 4.04 11.25 3.67
CA LYS A 64 2.62 11.58 3.59
C LYS A 64 1.91 10.63 2.63
N VAL A 65 0.96 9.86 3.16
CA VAL A 65 0.13 8.91 2.41
C VAL A 65 -1.33 9.34 2.41
N SER A 66 -2.08 9.01 1.36
CA SER A 66 -3.53 9.22 1.30
C SER A 66 -4.24 8.41 2.38
N VAL A 67 -5.27 8.97 3.00
CA VAL A 67 -6.06 8.28 4.05
C VAL A 67 -6.75 7.01 3.54
N LEU A 68 -6.97 6.91 2.22
CA LEU A 68 -7.36 5.69 1.52
C LEU A 68 -6.15 5.16 0.75
N GLY A 69 -5.72 3.95 1.04
CA GLY A 69 -4.78 3.17 0.27
C GLY A 69 -5.51 2.10 -0.55
N LEU A 70 -5.03 1.84 -1.76
CA LEU A 70 -5.55 0.77 -2.59
C LEU A 70 -4.99 -0.58 -2.13
N GLY A 71 -5.86 -1.46 -1.60
CA GLY A 71 -5.55 -2.87 -1.39
C GLY A 71 -5.89 -3.68 -2.65
N THR A 72 -5.03 -4.59 -3.06
CA THR A 72 -5.23 -5.34 -4.31
C THR A 72 -5.54 -6.82 -4.11
N ALA A 73 -5.73 -7.28 -2.88
CA ALA A 73 -6.07 -8.69 -2.61
C ALA A 73 -7.40 -9.12 -3.28
N PRO A 74 -8.51 -8.36 -3.20
CA PRO A 74 -9.76 -8.78 -3.82
C PRO A 74 -9.67 -8.87 -5.35
N CYS A 75 -9.23 -7.83 -6.02
CA CYS A 75 -9.13 -7.85 -7.49
C CYS A 75 -8.05 -8.82 -7.99
N GLY A 76 -6.90 -8.92 -7.29
CA GLY A 76 -5.79 -9.75 -7.76
C GLY A 76 -5.98 -11.24 -7.55
N GLN A 77 -6.72 -11.67 -6.52
CA GLN A 77 -6.96 -13.09 -6.25
C GLN A 77 -8.20 -13.64 -6.95
N SER A 78 -9.12 -12.78 -7.37
CA SER A 78 -10.34 -13.21 -8.05
C SER A 78 -10.06 -13.71 -9.45
N HIS A 79 -10.46 -14.93 -9.76
CA HIS A 79 -10.41 -15.50 -11.12
C HIS A 79 -11.38 -14.80 -12.10
N ALA A 80 -12.33 -14.01 -11.59
CA ALA A 80 -13.25 -13.21 -12.39
C ALA A 80 -12.67 -11.83 -12.76
N VAL A 81 -11.46 -11.48 -12.29
CA VAL A 81 -10.81 -10.19 -12.55
C VAL A 81 -9.49 -10.42 -13.28
N ASP A 82 -9.41 -9.95 -14.51
CA ASP A 82 -8.22 -10.08 -15.34
C ASP A 82 -7.18 -8.97 -15.07
N THR A 83 -5.96 -9.16 -15.56
CA THR A 83 -4.87 -8.19 -15.42
C THR A 83 -5.20 -6.80 -16.00
N PRO A 84 -5.86 -6.64 -17.16
CA PRO A 84 -6.31 -5.34 -17.65
C PRO A 84 -7.23 -4.61 -16.65
N THR A 85 -8.19 -5.32 -16.04
CA THR A 85 -9.10 -4.75 -15.04
C THR A 85 -8.33 -4.31 -13.79
N VAL A 86 -7.39 -5.10 -13.28
CA VAL A 86 -6.50 -4.69 -12.18
C VAL A 86 -5.73 -3.42 -12.57
N THR A 87 -5.19 -3.38 -13.80
CA THR A 87 -4.45 -2.20 -14.29
C THR A 87 -5.34 -0.95 -14.34
N ALA A 88 -6.59 -1.09 -14.77
CA ALA A 88 -7.56 0.01 -14.79
C ALA A 88 -7.90 0.50 -13.37
N ILE A 89 -8.14 -0.41 -12.42
CA ILE A 89 -8.37 -0.06 -11.01
C ILE A 89 -7.18 0.74 -10.45
N VAL A 90 -5.94 0.28 -10.68
CA VAL A 90 -4.74 0.97 -10.20
C VAL A 90 -4.60 2.35 -10.83
N ARG A 91 -4.79 2.49 -12.14
CA ARG A 91 -4.74 3.80 -12.82
C ARG A 91 -5.78 4.76 -12.28
N THR A 92 -7.02 4.32 -12.14
CA THR A 92 -8.10 5.13 -11.54
C THR A 92 -7.75 5.57 -10.11
N ALA A 93 -7.15 4.69 -9.30
CA ALA A 93 -6.70 5.04 -7.95
C ALA A 93 -5.64 6.15 -7.97
N LEU A 94 -4.65 6.03 -8.85
CA LEU A 94 -3.59 7.03 -9.01
C LEU A 94 -4.12 8.37 -9.50
N ASP A 95 -5.04 8.35 -10.47
CA ASP A 95 -5.66 9.55 -11.03
C ASP A 95 -6.55 10.27 -9.99
N ALA A 96 -7.12 9.53 -9.03
CA ALA A 96 -7.85 10.07 -7.89
C ALA A 96 -6.95 10.51 -6.70
N GLY A 97 -5.62 10.49 -6.86
CA GLY A 97 -4.67 10.96 -5.84
C GLY A 97 -4.32 9.95 -4.74
N ILE A 98 -4.76 8.68 -4.85
CA ILE A 98 -4.30 7.61 -3.97
C ILE A 98 -2.81 7.37 -4.27
N ASN A 99 -1.97 7.52 -3.25
CA ASN A 99 -0.54 7.28 -3.39
C ASN A 99 -0.02 6.08 -2.59
N PHE A 100 -0.85 5.41 -1.80
CA PHE A 100 -0.51 4.19 -1.07
C PHE A 100 -1.11 2.99 -1.79
N ILE A 101 -0.26 2.14 -2.40
CA ILE A 101 -0.68 0.94 -3.14
C ILE A 101 -0.15 -0.30 -2.42
N ASP A 102 -1.08 -1.17 -1.97
CA ASP A 102 -0.75 -2.38 -1.23
C ASP A 102 -1.03 -3.65 -2.04
N THR A 103 -0.02 -4.49 -2.14
CA THR A 103 -0.11 -5.80 -2.78
C THR A 103 0.64 -6.88 -1.99
N ALA A 104 0.70 -8.08 -2.52
CA ALA A 104 1.53 -9.19 -2.04
C ALA A 104 1.83 -10.17 -3.15
N ARG A 105 2.94 -10.91 -3.04
CA ARG A 105 3.32 -11.96 -4.01
C ARG A 105 2.21 -12.99 -4.24
N ILE A 106 1.42 -13.28 -3.22
CA ILE A 106 0.36 -14.29 -3.27
C ILE A 106 -1.00 -13.76 -3.78
N TYR A 107 -1.08 -12.49 -4.22
CA TYR A 107 -2.34 -11.89 -4.70
C TYR A 107 -2.50 -12.06 -6.23
N GLY A 108 -2.37 -13.30 -6.73
CA GLY A 108 -2.64 -13.67 -8.11
C GLY A 108 -1.97 -12.74 -9.13
N ASN A 109 -2.77 -12.05 -9.95
CA ASN A 109 -2.33 -11.14 -11.00
C ASN A 109 -2.13 -9.68 -10.55
N ALA A 110 -2.29 -9.38 -9.24
CA ALA A 110 -2.22 -8.01 -8.73
C ALA A 110 -0.89 -7.31 -9.06
N GLU A 111 0.25 -7.95 -8.77
CA GLU A 111 1.56 -7.35 -9.01
C GLU A 111 1.82 -7.08 -10.51
N GLU A 112 1.30 -7.94 -11.39
CA GLU A 112 1.40 -7.72 -12.84
C GLU A 112 0.58 -6.51 -13.29
N GLY A 113 -0.67 -6.41 -12.81
CA GLY A 113 -1.55 -5.27 -13.11
C GLY A 113 -0.97 -3.95 -12.61
N ILE A 114 -0.40 -3.94 -11.39
CA ILE A 114 0.29 -2.79 -10.82
C ILE A 114 1.50 -2.43 -11.70
N GLY A 115 2.37 -3.38 -12.02
CA GLY A 115 3.57 -3.14 -12.83
C GLY A 115 3.27 -2.52 -14.19
N LYS A 116 2.13 -2.89 -14.82
CA LYS A 116 1.62 -2.27 -16.06
C LYS A 116 1.09 -0.84 -15.84
N ALA A 117 0.52 -0.56 -14.67
CA ALA A 117 -0.05 0.74 -14.35
C ALA A 117 1.01 1.79 -13.97
N LEU A 118 2.17 1.36 -13.44
CA LEU A 118 3.19 2.24 -12.85
C LEU A 118 4.11 2.90 -13.88
N ALA A 119 4.03 2.55 -15.16
CA ALA A 119 4.91 3.12 -16.19
C ALA A 119 4.89 4.65 -16.14
N GLY A 120 6.06 5.27 -15.81
CA GLY A 120 6.23 6.71 -15.67
C GLY A 120 5.61 7.34 -14.41
N ARG A 121 5.11 6.53 -13.45
CA ARG A 121 4.43 7.01 -12.23
C ARG A 121 5.03 6.46 -10.92
N ARG A 122 6.10 5.64 -10.99
CA ARG A 122 6.65 4.94 -9.81
C ARG A 122 7.02 5.89 -8.67
N ASP A 123 7.62 7.03 -8.97
CA ASP A 123 8.10 8.00 -7.96
C ASP A 123 6.98 8.77 -7.25
N LYS A 124 5.75 8.68 -7.75
CA LYS A 124 4.59 9.41 -7.20
C LYS A 124 3.84 8.61 -6.14
N ILE A 125 4.23 7.36 -5.89
CA ILE A 125 3.50 6.42 -5.05
C ILE A 125 4.37 5.86 -3.93
N PHE A 126 3.70 5.40 -2.89
CA PHE A 126 4.22 4.56 -1.83
C PHE A 126 3.79 3.12 -2.10
N LEU A 127 4.66 2.36 -2.76
CA LEU A 127 4.38 0.99 -3.17
C LEU A 127 4.76 0.01 -2.08
N THR A 128 3.83 -0.88 -1.72
CA THR A 128 4.10 -1.93 -0.73
C THR A 128 3.86 -3.31 -1.31
N THR A 129 4.67 -4.28 -0.88
CA THR A 129 4.41 -5.70 -1.12
C THR A 129 4.67 -6.52 0.13
N LYS A 130 4.35 -7.83 0.10
CA LYS A 130 4.48 -8.70 1.26
C LYS A 130 5.17 -10.01 0.88
N VAL A 131 5.99 -10.48 1.80
CA VAL A 131 6.73 -11.73 1.70
C VAL A 131 6.10 -12.77 2.64
N TRP A 132 5.71 -13.90 2.08
CA TRP A 132 5.23 -15.05 2.83
C TRP A 132 6.37 -16.09 2.94
N ALA A 133 7.24 -15.92 3.93
CA ALA A 133 8.37 -16.82 4.18
C ALA A 133 8.76 -16.76 5.66
N ASP A 134 9.40 -17.82 6.17
CA ASP A 134 9.93 -17.87 7.53
C ASP A 134 11.46 -17.70 7.57
N ASP A 135 12.13 -17.95 6.46
CA ASP A 135 13.59 -17.85 6.31
C ASP A 135 14.02 -16.83 5.25
N ALA A 136 15.30 -16.54 5.26
CA ALA A 136 15.94 -15.57 4.37
C ALA A 136 15.85 -15.96 2.90
N GLU A 137 16.00 -17.23 2.58
CA GLU A 137 16.01 -17.71 1.19
C GLU A 137 14.61 -17.62 0.56
N GLY A 138 13.58 -18.03 1.29
CA GLY A 138 12.18 -17.86 0.88
C GLY A 138 11.82 -16.37 0.73
N ALA A 139 12.27 -15.52 1.67
CA ALA A 139 12.09 -14.09 1.60
C ALA A 139 12.78 -13.47 0.39
N ARG A 140 14.02 -13.88 0.09
CA ARG A 140 14.78 -13.45 -1.08
C ARG A 140 14.04 -13.79 -2.38
N LYS A 141 13.70 -15.07 -2.58
CA LYS A 141 12.97 -15.53 -3.77
C LYS A 141 11.65 -14.78 -3.98
N SER A 142 10.91 -14.58 -2.89
CA SER A 142 9.63 -13.89 -2.92
C SER A 142 9.79 -12.42 -3.32
N LEU A 143 10.69 -11.67 -2.66
CA LEU A 143 10.91 -10.25 -2.95
C LEU A 143 11.44 -10.02 -4.36
N GLU A 144 12.44 -10.79 -4.79
CA GLU A 144 12.99 -10.67 -6.14
C GLU A 144 11.94 -10.95 -7.23
N LYS A 145 11.07 -11.94 -7.01
CA LYS A 145 9.96 -12.22 -7.92
C LYS A 145 8.96 -11.07 -7.93
N SER A 146 8.63 -10.49 -6.77
CA SER A 146 7.77 -9.32 -6.68
C SER A 146 8.33 -8.12 -7.45
N LEU A 147 9.60 -7.77 -7.25
CA LEU A 147 10.25 -6.66 -7.95
C LEU A 147 10.20 -6.85 -9.47
N ARG A 148 10.53 -8.05 -9.97
CA ARG A 148 10.42 -8.35 -11.41
C ARG A 148 8.99 -8.22 -11.93
N THR A 149 7.99 -8.73 -11.21
CA THR A 149 6.58 -8.70 -11.64
C THR A 149 6.02 -7.27 -11.59
N LEU A 150 6.40 -6.50 -10.58
CA LEU A 150 6.06 -5.08 -10.41
C LEU A 150 6.81 -4.17 -11.38
N ARG A 151 7.82 -4.69 -12.11
CA ARG A 151 8.66 -3.93 -13.05
C ARG A 151 9.35 -2.73 -12.40
N THR A 152 9.90 -2.94 -11.22
CA THR A 152 10.62 -1.92 -10.44
C THR A 152 11.82 -2.56 -9.75
N ASP A 153 12.84 -1.76 -9.46
CA ASP A 153 14.04 -2.17 -8.72
C ASP A 153 13.85 -2.10 -7.19
N HIS A 154 12.83 -1.38 -6.72
CA HIS A 154 12.55 -1.23 -5.30
C HIS A 154 11.05 -1.09 -4.98
N VAL A 155 10.68 -1.37 -3.74
CA VAL A 155 9.42 -0.99 -3.13
C VAL A 155 9.66 0.00 -1.98
N ASP A 156 8.67 0.79 -1.62
CA ASP A 156 8.80 1.69 -0.47
C ASP A 156 8.74 0.91 0.83
N LEU A 157 7.92 -0.12 0.90
CA LEU A 157 7.74 -0.92 2.11
C LEU A 157 7.54 -2.40 1.75
N VAL A 158 8.27 -3.27 2.42
CA VAL A 158 8.02 -4.71 2.39
C VAL A 158 7.55 -5.19 3.75
N TYR A 159 6.43 -5.94 3.77
CA TYR A 159 5.92 -6.56 4.99
C TYR A 159 6.33 -8.04 5.09
N LEU A 160 6.65 -8.50 6.29
CA LEU A 160 6.48 -9.91 6.60
C LEU A 160 4.98 -10.20 6.73
N HIS A 161 4.46 -11.08 5.87
CA HIS A 161 3.03 -11.33 5.70
C HIS A 161 2.49 -12.24 6.80
N SER A 162 1.33 -11.88 7.37
CA SER A 162 0.58 -12.72 8.34
C SER A 162 1.40 -13.11 9.57
N MET A 163 1.87 -12.12 10.32
CA MET A 163 2.68 -12.31 11.54
C MET A 163 2.06 -13.31 12.52
N GLY A 164 0.72 -13.30 12.69
CA GLY A 164 0.02 -14.25 13.54
C GLY A 164 0.15 -15.73 13.11
N ASN A 165 0.61 -16.00 11.89
CA ASN A 165 0.89 -17.35 11.38
C ASN A 165 2.39 -17.65 11.34
N ARG A 166 3.22 -16.79 11.96
CA ARG A 166 4.69 -16.91 11.97
C ARG A 166 5.20 -17.20 13.36
N LYS A 167 6.34 -17.86 13.42
CA LYS A 167 7.12 -17.97 14.64
C LYS A 167 8.00 -16.73 14.73
N ALA A 168 7.70 -15.82 15.65
CA ALA A 168 8.42 -14.56 15.79
C ALA A 168 9.91 -14.78 15.97
N ASP A 169 10.31 -15.72 16.85
CA ASP A 169 11.71 -16.04 17.10
C ASP A 169 12.43 -16.52 15.85
N ARG A 170 11.78 -17.35 15.00
CA ARG A 170 12.36 -17.83 13.74
C ARG A 170 12.60 -16.68 12.76
N ALA A 171 11.68 -15.73 12.69
CA ALA A 171 11.81 -14.59 11.79
C ALA A 171 13.02 -13.69 12.10
N TRP A 172 13.46 -13.65 13.36
CA TRP A 172 14.59 -12.86 13.83
C TRP A 172 15.94 -13.59 13.82
N GLN A 173 16.00 -14.88 13.55
CA GLN A 173 17.29 -15.60 13.45
C GLN A 173 18.15 -15.00 12.32
N ALA A 174 19.46 -15.29 12.33
CA ALA A 174 20.40 -14.75 11.35
C ALA A 174 19.97 -15.05 9.89
N ASP A 175 19.38 -16.21 9.67
CA ASP A 175 18.78 -16.68 8.42
C ASP A 175 17.25 -16.51 8.36
N GLY A 176 16.67 -15.73 9.26
CA GLY A 176 15.23 -15.46 9.33
C GLY A 176 14.76 -14.42 8.32
N ALA A 177 13.47 -14.50 7.97
CA ALA A 177 12.87 -13.62 6.97
C ALA A 177 12.94 -12.13 7.34
N LEU A 178 12.65 -11.74 8.60
CA LEU A 178 12.75 -10.34 9.03
C LEU A 178 14.19 -9.82 9.00
N THR A 179 15.15 -10.64 9.43
CA THR A 179 16.56 -10.27 9.37
C THR A 179 17.01 -10.04 7.91
N TYR A 180 16.57 -10.88 6.97
CA TYR A 180 16.80 -10.65 5.55
C TYR A 180 16.16 -9.34 5.07
N LEU A 181 14.87 -9.11 5.36
CA LEU A 181 14.16 -7.92 4.89
C LEU A 181 14.80 -6.62 5.41
N LEU A 182 15.27 -6.61 6.65
CA LEU A 182 15.98 -5.44 7.21
C LEU A 182 17.27 -5.13 6.45
N ARG A 183 18.03 -6.15 6.03
CA ARG A 183 19.23 -5.94 5.19
C ARG A 183 18.87 -5.35 3.82
N GLN A 184 17.64 -5.55 3.32
CA GLN A 184 17.21 -4.98 2.05
C GLN A 184 17.05 -3.45 2.09
N LYS A 185 16.97 -2.84 3.28
CA LYS A 185 17.03 -1.37 3.44
C LYS A 185 18.42 -0.84 3.04
N GLU A 186 19.48 -1.57 3.39
CA GLU A 186 20.89 -1.20 3.09
C GLU A 186 21.18 -1.31 1.59
N THR A 187 20.55 -2.26 0.91
CA THR A 187 20.71 -2.47 -0.54
C THR A 187 19.79 -1.61 -1.40
N GLY A 188 18.90 -0.81 -0.77
CA GLY A 188 17.95 0.04 -1.47
C GLY A 188 16.77 -0.68 -2.13
N LYS A 189 16.61 -2.00 -1.94
CA LYS A 189 15.45 -2.76 -2.48
C LYS A 189 14.15 -2.46 -1.75
N THR A 190 14.24 -1.92 -0.53
CA THR A 190 13.11 -1.35 0.20
C THR A 190 13.56 -0.19 1.07
N ARG A 191 12.69 0.82 1.25
CA ARG A 191 12.96 1.94 2.17
C ARG A 191 12.59 1.60 3.61
N PHE A 192 11.52 0.82 3.79
CA PHE A 192 10.95 0.49 5.08
C PHE A 192 10.61 -1.01 5.17
N VAL A 193 10.57 -1.53 6.40
CA VAL A 193 10.15 -2.90 6.71
C VAL A 193 8.98 -2.87 7.68
N GLY A 194 7.98 -3.70 7.42
CA GLY A 194 6.78 -3.81 8.25
C GLY A 194 6.38 -5.24 8.56
N ILE A 195 5.36 -5.37 9.40
CA ILE A 195 4.65 -6.62 9.65
C ILE A 195 3.16 -6.43 9.39
N SER A 196 2.49 -7.49 8.93
CA SER A 196 1.04 -7.46 8.71
C SER A 196 0.37 -8.70 9.27
N GLY A 197 -0.92 -8.60 9.64
CA GLY A 197 -1.68 -9.78 10.03
C GLY A 197 -3.07 -9.50 10.54
N HIS A 198 -3.80 -10.60 10.84
CA HIS A 198 -5.22 -10.60 11.10
C HIS A 198 -5.61 -11.27 12.41
N SER A 199 -4.71 -12.04 13.02
CA SER A 199 -4.97 -12.93 14.15
C SER A 199 -3.74 -13.05 15.05
N ARG A 200 -3.85 -13.74 16.18
CA ARG A 200 -2.78 -13.95 17.18
C ARG A 200 -2.03 -12.67 17.51
N VAL A 201 -2.75 -11.74 18.10
CA VAL A 201 -2.30 -10.37 18.37
C VAL A 201 -1.04 -10.32 19.21
N GLU A 202 -0.85 -11.29 20.12
CA GLU A 202 0.30 -11.42 21.01
C GLU A 202 1.62 -11.58 20.26
N THR A 203 1.61 -12.08 19.02
CA THR A 203 2.82 -12.24 18.20
C THR A 203 3.38 -10.92 17.70
N PHE A 204 2.58 -9.85 17.70
CA PHE A 204 2.97 -8.53 17.15
C PHE A 204 3.79 -7.72 18.15
N VAL A 205 3.38 -7.71 19.42
CA VAL A 205 3.97 -6.84 20.44
C VAL A 205 5.48 -7.06 20.59
N PRO A 206 6.00 -8.29 20.77
CA PRO A 206 7.43 -8.52 20.87
C PRO A 206 8.23 -8.02 19.66
N VAL A 207 7.65 -8.19 18.45
CA VAL A 207 8.30 -7.73 17.22
C VAL A 207 8.34 -6.21 17.16
N ILE A 208 7.26 -5.53 17.55
CA ILE A 208 7.18 -4.06 17.58
C ILE A 208 8.15 -3.48 18.59
N GLU A 209 8.25 -4.09 19.77
CA GLU A 209 9.12 -3.61 20.88
C GLU A 209 10.61 -3.68 20.56
N THR A 210 11.03 -4.46 19.54
CA THR A 210 12.41 -4.41 19.05
C THR A 210 12.81 -3.03 18.52
N GLY A 211 11.84 -2.15 18.18
CA GLY A 211 12.07 -0.83 17.58
C GLY A 211 12.56 -0.87 16.14
N ARG A 212 12.76 -2.06 15.55
CA ARG A 212 13.38 -2.26 14.21
C ARG A 212 12.37 -2.20 13.07
N ILE A 213 11.06 -2.30 13.35
CA ILE A 213 9.98 -2.34 12.35
C ILE A 213 9.38 -0.94 12.18
N ASP A 214 9.23 -0.50 10.94
CA ASP A 214 8.80 0.86 10.61
C ASP A 214 7.27 1.01 10.55
N VAL A 215 6.56 -0.02 10.05
CA VAL A 215 5.11 0.03 9.79
C VAL A 215 4.42 -1.25 10.26
N VAL A 216 3.23 -1.12 10.83
CA VAL A 216 2.35 -2.25 11.13
C VAL A 216 1.02 -2.10 10.37
N MET A 217 0.54 -3.21 9.77
CA MET A 217 -0.76 -3.30 9.12
C MET A 217 -1.61 -4.36 9.81
N CYS A 218 -2.69 -3.93 10.45
CA CYS A 218 -3.58 -4.80 11.22
C CYS A 218 -5.02 -4.76 10.73
N ALA A 219 -5.75 -5.86 10.94
CA ALA A 219 -7.19 -5.90 10.79
C ALA A 219 -7.84 -5.14 11.96
N MET A 220 -8.38 -3.96 11.68
CA MET A 220 -9.05 -3.13 12.68
C MET A 220 -10.37 -2.61 12.11
N ASN A 221 -11.46 -2.86 12.80
CA ASN A 221 -12.79 -2.34 12.53
C ASN A 221 -13.65 -2.47 13.78
N PHE A 222 -14.78 -1.80 13.84
CA PHE A 222 -15.63 -1.73 15.04
C PHE A 222 -16.22 -3.10 15.47
N VAL A 223 -16.15 -4.13 14.62
CA VAL A 223 -16.56 -5.50 14.95
C VAL A 223 -15.38 -6.32 15.51
N ASP A 224 -14.28 -6.38 14.76
CA ASP A 224 -13.13 -7.22 15.09
C ASP A 224 -12.36 -6.76 16.32
N ARG A 225 -12.56 -5.50 16.77
CA ARG A 225 -12.05 -5.04 18.07
C ARG A 225 -12.54 -5.89 19.24
N HIS A 226 -13.74 -6.50 19.11
CA HIS A 226 -14.33 -7.37 20.12
C HIS A 226 -13.90 -8.83 20.00
N THR A 227 -13.19 -9.19 18.92
CA THR A 227 -12.68 -10.55 18.68
C THR A 227 -11.17 -10.64 18.87
N TYR A 228 -10.40 -9.76 18.19
CA TYR A 228 -8.93 -9.90 18.13
C TYR A 228 -8.17 -8.93 19.04
N GLY A 229 -8.72 -7.75 19.33
CA GLY A 229 -8.11 -6.79 20.25
C GLY A 229 -6.84 -6.09 19.73
N PHE A 230 -6.64 -5.93 18.40
CA PHE A 230 -5.52 -5.16 17.85
C PHE A 230 -5.49 -3.71 18.33
N GLU A 231 -6.66 -3.10 18.49
CA GLU A 231 -6.80 -1.72 18.96
C GLU A 231 -6.34 -1.55 20.41
N GLN A 232 -6.56 -2.56 21.25
CA GLN A 232 -6.20 -2.54 22.66
C GLN A 232 -4.75 -2.94 22.91
N LYS A 233 -4.22 -3.90 22.16
CA LYS A 233 -2.91 -4.51 22.42
C LYS A 233 -1.80 -3.97 21.51
N VAL A 234 -2.05 -3.83 20.20
CA VAL A 234 -1.03 -3.46 19.20
C VAL A 234 -0.96 -1.96 18.99
N LEU A 235 -2.11 -1.29 18.85
CA LEU A 235 -2.15 0.13 18.52
C LEU A 235 -1.41 1.01 19.56
N PRO A 236 -1.54 0.82 20.90
CA PRO A 236 -0.81 1.63 21.86
C PRO A 236 0.71 1.47 21.75
N VAL A 237 1.20 0.24 21.55
CA VAL A 237 2.64 -0.05 21.46
C VAL A 237 3.20 0.52 20.15
N ALA A 238 2.51 0.36 19.02
CA ALA A 238 2.90 0.93 17.74
C ALA A 238 2.98 2.47 17.80
N ARG A 239 2.03 3.12 18.48
CA ARG A 239 2.04 4.58 18.69
C ARG A 239 3.21 5.04 19.57
N LYS A 240 3.49 4.31 20.66
CA LYS A 240 4.66 4.60 21.53
C LYS A 240 5.97 4.55 20.74
N GLN A 241 6.08 3.63 19.78
CA GLN A 241 7.21 3.49 18.88
C GLN A 241 7.16 4.45 17.67
N LYS A 242 6.14 5.32 17.59
CA LYS A 242 5.91 6.24 16.46
C LYS A 242 5.87 5.52 15.10
N MET A 243 5.43 4.27 15.06
CA MET A 243 5.34 3.49 13.83
C MET A 243 4.30 4.05 12.87
N GLY A 244 4.47 3.77 11.58
CA GLY A 244 3.38 3.89 10.61
C GLY A 244 2.31 2.84 10.90
N ILE A 245 1.05 3.24 10.89
CA ILE A 245 -0.08 2.35 11.16
C ILE A 245 -1.02 2.40 9.97
N ALA A 246 -1.17 1.24 9.29
CA ALA A 246 -2.14 1.00 8.24
C ALA A 246 -3.25 0.08 8.77
N CYS A 247 -4.49 0.42 8.47
CA CYS A 247 -5.65 -0.36 8.87
C CYS A 247 -6.19 -1.14 7.67
N MET A 248 -6.37 -2.44 7.80
CA MET A 248 -7.01 -3.27 6.79
C MET A 248 -8.26 -3.94 7.32
N LYS A 249 -9.04 -4.59 6.43
CA LYS A 249 -10.31 -5.27 6.77
C LYS A 249 -11.37 -4.35 7.37
N VAL A 250 -11.36 -3.09 7.00
CA VAL A 250 -12.29 -2.04 7.46
C VAL A 250 -13.76 -2.49 7.35
N PHE A 251 -14.09 -3.23 6.28
CA PHE A 251 -15.42 -3.81 6.02
C PHE A 251 -15.57 -5.26 6.49
N GLY A 252 -14.72 -5.72 7.41
CA GLY A 252 -14.72 -7.11 7.87
C GLY A 252 -14.21 -8.12 6.85
N GLY A 253 -13.59 -7.69 5.76
CA GLY A 253 -13.20 -8.55 4.64
C GLY A 253 -14.36 -8.84 3.70
N ILE A 254 -14.24 -9.91 2.89
CA ILE A 254 -15.31 -10.35 2.00
C ILE A 254 -16.19 -11.39 2.68
N ARG A 255 -17.46 -11.47 2.26
CA ARG A 255 -18.42 -12.44 2.79
C ARG A 255 -17.96 -13.86 2.51
N GLY A 256 -17.99 -14.70 3.54
CA GLY A 256 -17.52 -16.08 3.47
C GLY A 256 -16.00 -16.28 3.64
N GLY A 257 -15.26 -15.21 3.95
CA GLY A 257 -13.85 -15.28 4.38
C GLY A 257 -12.83 -15.52 3.27
N PHE A 258 -11.62 -15.90 3.66
CA PHE A 258 -10.48 -16.01 2.74
C PHE A 258 -10.68 -16.99 1.57
N SER A 259 -11.41 -18.09 1.77
CA SER A 259 -11.68 -19.09 0.72
C SER A 259 -12.46 -18.52 -0.47
N LYS A 260 -13.13 -17.38 -0.31
CA LYS A 260 -13.95 -16.76 -1.35
C LYS A 260 -13.20 -15.73 -2.20
N TYR A 261 -11.95 -15.39 -1.86
CA TYR A 261 -11.18 -14.40 -2.65
C TYR A 261 -10.95 -14.84 -4.10
N GLY A 262 -10.82 -16.13 -4.38
CA GLY A 262 -10.66 -16.65 -5.74
C GLY A 262 -11.92 -16.60 -6.59
N GLY A 263 -13.10 -16.47 -5.99
CA GLY A 263 -14.39 -16.50 -6.69
C GLY A 263 -14.85 -15.13 -7.21
N PRO A 264 -16.09 -15.06 -7.73
CA PRO A 264 -16.75 -13.81 -8.02
C PRO A 264 -16.93 -13.01 -6.73
N ASN A 265 -17.04 -11.68 -6.86
CA ASN A 265 -17.17 -10.79 -5.70
C ASN A 265 -18.43 -11.07 -4.87
N PRO A 266 -18.31 -11.63 -3.66
CA PRO A 266 -19.45 -11.90 -2.79
C PRO A 266 -19.93 -10.68 -1.99
N GLY A 267 -19.31 -9.52 -2.20
CA GLY A 267 -19.50 -8.32 -1.39
C GLY A 267 -18.71 -8.33 -0.07
N SER A 268 -18.80 -7.23 0.68
CA SER A 268 -18.20 -7.09 2.01
C SER A 268 -18.90 -7.98 3.04
N GLN A 269 -18.16 -8.37 4.09
CA GLN A 269 -18.77 -9.05 5.24
C GLN A 269 -19.74 -8.14 5.97
N LEU A 270 -19.39 -6.84 6.08
CA LEU A 270 -20.24 -5.82 6.68
C LEU A 270 -21.37 -5.44 5.72
N ASP A 271 -22.56 -5.22 6.26
CA ASP A 271 -23.72 -4.69 5.52
C ASP A 271 -23.37 -3.32 4.89
N PRO A 272 -23.71 -3.10 3.61
CA PRO A 272 -23.42 -1.85 2.90
C PRO A 272 -23.86 -0.57 3.61
N ARG A 273 -24.92 -0.64 4.42
CA ARG A 273 -25.43 0.52 5.20
C ARG A 273 -24.41 1.10 6.18
N TYR A 274 -23.46 0.29 6.64
CA TYR A 274 -22.48 0.67 7.67
C TYR A 274 -21.08 0.95 7.12
N LEU A 275 -20.86 0.87 5.80
CA LEU A 275 -19.51 1.02 5.22
C LEU A 275 -18.91 2.40 5.48
N ARG A 276 -19.74 3.46 5.36
CA ARG A 276 -19.29 4.85 5.63
C ARG A 276 -18.89 5.02 7.11
N GLN A 277 -19.70 4.54 8.03
CA GLN A 277 -19.38 4.59 9.45
C GLN A 277 -18.13 3.76 9.79
N ALA A 278 -17.93 2.62 9.12
CA ALA A 278 -16.73 1.80 9.29
C ALA A 278 -15.46 2.54 8.83
N VAL A 279 -15.51 3.28 7.72
CA VAL A 279 -14.41 4.15 7.27
C VAL A 279 -14.12 5.24 8.30
N ARG A 280 -15.14 5.98 8.74
CA ARG A 280 -15.00 7.04 9.76
C ARG A 280 -14.48 6.49 11.10
N TYR A 281 -14.95 5.31 11.50
CA TYR A 281 -14.45 4.62 12.69
C TYR A 281 -12.95 4.34 12.58
N ALA A 282 -12.53 3.70 11.50
CA ALA A 282 -11.14 3.28 11.33
C ALA A 282 -10.19 4.49 11.14
N LEU A 283 -10.63 5.56 10.45
CA LEU A 283 -9.89 6.82 10.34
C LEU A 283 -9.80 7.58 11.68
N GLY A 284 -10.77 7.37 12.57
CA GLY A 284 -10.81 7.94 13.92
C GLY A 284 -9.87 7.24 14.91
N LEU A 285 -9.33 6.06 14.58
CA LEU A 285 -8.39 5.36 15.47
C LEU A 285 -7.07 6.13 15.58
N PRO A 286 -6.57 6.34 16.82
CA PRO A 286 -5.40 7.18 17.03
C PRO A 286 -4.14 6.65 16.34
N GLY A 287 -3.54 7.45 15.44
CA GLY A 287 -2.29 7.13 14.74
C GLY A 287 -2.48 6.35 13.43
N VAL A 288 -3.69 5.94 13.06
CA VAL A 288 -3.97 5.36 11.76
C VAL A 288 -3.75 6.40 10.66
N ALA A 289 -2.82 6.09 9.75
CA ALA A 289 -2.45 6.98 8.64
C ALA A 289 -3.24 6.67 7.36
N THR A 290 -3.53 5.39 7.09
CA THR A 290 -4.19 4.96 5.86
C THR A 290 -5.07 3.73 6.09
N LEU A 291 -6.16 3.66 5.36
CA LEU A 291 -7.04 2.49 5.28
C LEU A 291 -6.77 1.72 3.99
N VAL A 292 -6.39 0.47 4.09
CA VAL A 292 -6.13 -0.39 2.92
C VAL A 292 -7.41 -1.14 2.57
N ILE A 293 -8.14 -0.61 1.58
CA ILE A 293 -9.42 -1.15 1.13
C ILE A 293 -9.28 -1.64 -0.33
N GLY A 294 -9.65 -2.88 -0.57
CA GLY A 294 -9.54 -3.50 -1.89
C GLY A 294 -10.88 -3.62 -2.60
N PRO A 295 -11.01 -3.04 -3.81
CA PRO A 295 -12.17 -3.22 -4.69
C PRO A 295 -11.98 -4.43 -5.62
N HIS A 296 -13.11 -4.91 -6.22
CA HIS A 296 -13.09 -5.81 -7.38
C HIS A 296 -13.33 -5.05 -8.69
N THR A 297 -13.93 -3.86 -8.62
CA THR A 297 -14.28 -3.05 -9.80
C THR A 297 -13.88 -1.59 -9.60
N VAL A 298 -13.80 -0.84 -10.70
CA VAL A 298 -13.58 0.62 -10.68
C VAL A 298 -14.70 1.34 -9.93
N ASP A 299 -15.95 0.92 -10.08
CA ASP A 299 -17.10 1.54 -9.39
C ASP A 299 -17.00 1.38 -7.87
N GLN A 300 -16.57 0.21 -7.39
CA GLN A 300 -16.30 0.00 -5.97
C GLN A 300 -15.16 0.89 -5.46
N LEU A 301 -14.10 1.07 -6.26
CA LEU A 301 -13.02 2.00 -5.92
C LEU A 301 -13.54 3.43 -5.79
N GLN A 302 -14.32 3.90 -6.75
CA GLN A 302 -14.90 5.24 -6.72
C GLN A 302 -15.83 5.43 -5.51
N HIS A 303 -16.61 4.40 -5.15
CA HIS A 303 -17.42 4.42 -3.94
C HIS A 303 -16.56 4.55 -2.67
N ASN A 304 -15.46 3.80 -2.58
CA ASN A 304 -14.51 3.87 -1.47
C ASN A 304 -13.85 5.25 -1.36
N ILE A 305 -13.51 5.87 -2.50
CA ILE A 305 -12.96 7.24 -2.55
C ILE A 305 -13.96 8.24 -1.94
N ARG A 306 -15.22 8.22 -2.40
CA ARG A 306 -16.26 9.10 -1.86
C ARG A 306 -16.48 8.92 -0.35
N MET A 307 -16.38 7.70 0.17
CA MET A 307 -16.48 7.46 1.61
C MET A 307 -15.27 8.01 2.39
N ALA A 308 -14.06 7.92 1.81
CA ALA A 308 -12.84 8.38 2.46
C ALA A 308 -12.66 9.91 2.41
N GLN A 309 -13.37 10.61 1.53
CA GLN A 309 -13.44 12.07 1.49
C GLN A 309 -14.27 12.65 2.67
N ASP A 310 -15.16 11.85 3.25
CA ASP A 310 -15.92 12.21 4.45
C ASP A 310 -15.10 11.85 5.71
N ASP A 311 -14.22 12.77 6.13
CA ASP A 311 -13.32 12.61 7.28
C ASP A 311 -13.92 13.10 8.61
N ARG A 312 -15.21 13.42 8.65
CA ARG A 312 -15.87 13.89 9.87
C ARG A 312 -15.78 12.84 10.98
N PRO A 313 -15.36 13.23 12.18
CA PRO A 313 -15.35 12.33 13.33
C PRO A 313 -16.74 11.74 13.61
N LEU A 314 -16.80 10.52 14.11
CA LEU A 314 -18.04 9.94 14.63
C LEU A 314 -18.50 10.73 15.86
N THR A 315 -19.78 11.03 15.93
CA THR A 315 -20.42 11.57 17.15
C THR A 315 -20.42 10.52 18.24
N LYS A 316 -20.64 10.94 19.50
CA LYS A 316 -20.71 10.00 20.63
C LYS A 316 -21.86 8.99 20.47
N SER A 317 -23.00 9.42 19.90
CA SER A 317 -24.12 8.53 19.60
C SER A 317 -23.73 7.46 18.57
N GLU A 318 -23.14 7.87 17.45
CA GLU A 318 -22.67 6.95 16.41
C GLU A 318 -21.61 5.95 16.96
N GLN A 319 -20.70 6.42 17.84
CA GLN A 319 -19.72 5.53 18.48
C GLN A 319 -20.40 4.46 19.36
N ASN A 320 -21.41 4.87 20.16
CA ASN A 320 -22.13 3.94 21.01
C ASN A 320 -22.95 2.93 20.19
N GLU A 321 -23.60 3.37 19.12
CA GLU A 321 -24.34 2.51 18.19
C GLU A 321 -23.41 1.47 17.53
N LEU A 322 -22.23 1.91 17.03
CA LEU A 322 -21.26 1.02 16.43
C LEU A 322 -20.63 0.06 17.45
N ASP A 323 -20.44 0.46 18.70
CA ASP A 323 -19.93 -0.43 19.74
C ASP A 323 -20.95 -1.53 20.06
N HIS A 324 -22.24 -1.18 20.20
CA HIS A 324 -23.32 -2.15 20.42
C HIS A 324 -23.45 -3.12 19.23
N LEU A 325 -23.57 -2.60 18.01
CA LEU A 325 -23.63 -3.41 16.80
C LEU A 325 -22.38 -4.28 16.64
N GLY A 326 -21.22 -3.71 16.92
CA GLY A 326 -19.93 -4.42 16.84
C GLY A 326 -19.88 -5.66 17.73
N ARG A 327 -20.37 -5.57 18.98
CA ARG A 327 -20.47 -6.72 19.90
C ARG A 327 -21.40 -7.80 19.36
N GLN A 328 -22.57 -7.42 18.84
CA GLN A 328 -23.53 -8.36 18.26
C GLN A 328 -22.93 -9.08 17.05
N LEU A 329 -22.33 -8.33 16.12
CA LEU A 329 -21.72 -8.90 14.93
C LEU A 329 -20.47 -9.73 15.25
N ALA A 330 -19.67 -9.38 16.25
CA ALA A 330 -18.51 -10.16 16.66
C ALA A 330 -18.90 -11.57 17.12
N THR A 331 -20.00 -11.69 17.89
CA THR A 331 -20.57 -12.99 18.29
C THR A 331 -21.02 -13.81 17.08
N GLN A 332 -21.66 -13.17 16.08
CA GLN A 332 -22.12 -13.83 14.86
C GLN A 332 -20.97 -14.24 13.93
N TRP A 333 -19.97 -13.39 13.80
CA TRP A 333 -18.86 -13.62 12.87
C TRP A 333 -17.82 -14.61 13.41
N GLY A 334 -17.59 -14.60 14.72
CA GLY A 334 -16.55 -15.39 15.35
C GLY A 334 -15.12 -15.06 14.84
N PRO A 335 -14.12 -15.89 15.19
CA PRO A 335 -12.72 -15.68 14.83
C PRO A 335 -12.38 -16.11 13.40
N ARG A 336 -13.02 -15.49 12.40
CA ARG A 336 -12.93 -15.86 10.97
C ARG A 336 -11.58 -15.62 10.29
N PHE A 337 -10.67 -14.88 10.92
CA PHE A 337 -9.32 -14.64 10.39
C PHE A 337 -8.26 -15.60 10.97
N GLY A 338 -8.67 -16.56 11.76
CA GLY A 338 -7.79 -17.49 12.45
C GLY A 338 -7.85 -17.36 13.97
N PRO A 339 -7.02 -18.11 14.70
CA PRO A 339 -7.01 -18.10 16.16
C PRO A 339 -6.84 -16.71 16.76
N VAL A 340 -7.50 -16.47 17.89
CA VAL A 340 -7.37 -15.22 18.65
C VAL A 340 -6.05 -15.20 19.41
N VAL A 341 -5.64 -16.35 19.97
CA VAL A 341 -4.38 -16.59 20.71
C VAL A 341 -3.64 -17.78 20.14
#